data_2072a94f96f16ff9c94f77ae892313ab
#
_entry.id   2072a94f96f16ff9c94f77ae892313ab
#
_cell.length_a   1.000
_cell.length_b   1.000
_cell.length_c   1.000
_cell.angle_alpha   90.00
_cell.angle_beta   90.00
_cell.angle_gamma   90.00
#
_symmetry.space_group_name_H-M   'P 1'
#
loop_
_entity.id
_entity.type
_entity.pdbx_description
1 polymer ?
#
loop_
_entity_poly.entity_id
_entity_poly.type
_entity_poly.pdbx_seq_one_letter_code
_entity_poly.pdbx_strand_id
1 'polypeptide(L)'
;FISHMATTTNFEGGSFGRKFSISRENGTENKEGVPHFFEWIKEIPQEKGNRKFETRKGKDGNFRNYELFRAIDGHLIDIEVQTKDFSGKPEEWLVLKLADGEEDYQIELGQIDGRYSMDTMKRLLDPSFNPNQKVRLSPYALKNDSGSWNIGVSIMNGTDTKLSAKRESEWLTDIPEATKIVFNGE
;
A
#
# COMPACT_ATOMS: atom_id res chain seq x y z
N PHE A 1 20.30 -16.53 2.01
CA PHE A 1 19.78 -17.22 3.20
C PHE A 1 18.85 -16.32 3.97
N ILE A 2 17.54 -16.34 3.74
CA ILE A 2 16.56 -15.98 4.74
C ILE A 2 15.38 -16.93 4.55
N SER A 3 15.44 -18.02 5.30
CA SER A 3 14.27 -18.80 5.65
C SER A 3 13.77 -18.24 6.98
N HIS A 4 12.62 -17.56 6.98
CA HIS A 4 11.82 -17.46 8.20
C HIS A 4 10.36 -17.59 7.81
N MET A 5 9.86 -18.79 8.08
CA MET A 5 8.45 -19.10 8.11
C MET A 5 7.73 -18.18 9.12
N ALA A 6 6.62 -17.64 8.69
CA ALA A 6 5.69 -16.88 9.51
C ALA A 6 5.26 -17.71 10.72
N THR A 7 5.73 -17.33 11.88
CA THR A 7 5.11 -17.71 13.14
C THR A 7 4.09 -16.63 13.47
N THR A 8 2.83 -17.02 13.57
CA THR A 8 1.75 -16.21 14.16
C THR A 8 2.16 -15.85 15.57
N THR A 9 2.75 -14.70 15.78
CA THR A 9 2.87 -14.10 17.10
C THR A 9 1.74 -13.10 17.25
N ASN A 10 0.81 -13.39 18.15
CA ASN A 10 -0.08 -12.41 18.73
C ASN A 10 0.78 -11.32 19.37
N PHE A 11 0.96 -10.20 18.70
CA PHE A 11 1.49 -9.01 19.31
C PHE A 11 0.38 -8.33 20.10
N GLU A 12 0.26 -8.67 21.38
CA GLU A 12 -0.41 -7.81 22.34
C GLU A 12 0.38 -6.50 22.45
N GLY A 13 -0.27 -5.39 22.08
CA GLY A 13 -0.02 -4.08 22.66
C GLY A 13 1.27 -3.35 22.30
N GLY A 14 1.79 -3.45 21.10
CA GLY A 14 2.71 -2.46 20.55
C GLY A 14 1.89 -1.44 19.74
N SER A 15 1.80 -0.21 20.20
CA SER A 15 1.29 0.91 19.43
C SER A 15 2.21 1.09 18.21
N PHE A 16 1.99 0.34 17.16
CA PHE A 16 2.48 0.76 15.85
C PHE A 16 1.80 2.09 15.56
N GLY A 17 2.62 3.11 15.36
CA GLY A 17 2.23 4.45 15.10
C GLY A 17 1.04 4.63 14.15
N ARG A 18 1.09 5.57 13.30
CA ARG A 18 0.01 5.94 12.38
C ARG A 18 -0.32 4.80 11.40
N LYS A 19 -1.59 4.70 11.06
CA LYS A 19 -2.10 3.68 10.13
C LYS A 19 -2.82 4.35 8.97
N PHE A 20 -2.33 4.07 7.77
CA PHE A 20 -2.90 4.56 6.54
C PHE A 20 -3.58 3.44 5.77
N SER A 21 -4.64 3.77 5.08
CA SER A 21 -5.30 2.89 4.12
C SER A 21 -5.45 3.59 2.79
N ILE A 22 -5.59 2.83 1.71
CA ILE A 22 -5.90 3.36 0.40
C ILE A 22 -7.42 3.43 0.23
N SER A 23 -7.91 4.53 -0.34
CA SER A 23 -9.30 4.64 -0.74
C SER A 23 -9.63 3.57 -1.79
N ARG A 24 -10.65 2.75 -1.53
CA ARG A 24 -11.15 1.74 -2.47
C ARG A 24 -11.94 2.34 -3.63
N GLU A 25 -12.07 3.66 -3.67
CA GLU A 25 -12.92 4.33 -4.63
C GLU A 25 -12.40 4.10 -6.04
N ASN A 26 -13.13 3.30 -6.76
CA ASN A 26 -13.02 3.06 -8.20
C ASN A 26 -13.43 4.32 -8.98
N GLY A 27 -12.83 5.47 -8.74
CA GLY A 27 -13.03 6.67 -9.53
C GLY A 27 -14.48 7.17 -9.74
N THR A 28 -15.48 6.43 -9.24
CA THR A 28 -16.89 6.71 -9.49
C THR A 28 -17.53 7.65 -8.47
N GLU A 29 -16.98 7.73 -7.26
CA GLU A 29 -17.53 8.58 -6.20
C GLU A 29 -16.67 9.80 -5.88
N ASN A 30 -15.38 9.76 -6.21
CA ASN A 30 -14.52 10.92 -6.09
C ASN A 30 -14.62 11.76 -7.38
N LYS A 31 -15.28 12.89 -7.34
CA LYS A 31 -15.45 13.79 -8.47
C LYS A 31 -14.13 14.25 -9.11
N GLU A 32 -13.00 14.08 -8.42
CA GLU A 32 -11.66 14.38 -8.91
C GLU A 32 -10.90 13.16 -9.44
N GLY A 33 -11.38 11.92 -9.21
CA GLY A 33 -10.78 10.68 -9.74
C GLY A 33 -9.38 10.35 -9.22
N VAL A 34 -8.89 11.05 -8.19
CA VAL A 34 -7.54 10.87 -7.65
C VAL A 34 -7.60 10.10 -6.34
N PRO A 35 -7.10 8.86 -6.28
CA PRO A 35 -7.05 8.11 -5.03
C PRO A 35 -6.07 8.77 -4.05
N HIS A 36 -6.35 8.59 -2.77
CA HIS A 36 -5.54 9.10 -1.67
C HIS A 36 -5.28 8.00 -0.67
N PHE A 37 -4.18 8.11 0.07
CA PHE A 37 -4.06 7.48 1.37
C PHE A 37 -4.92 8.26 2.36
N PHE A 38 -5.50 7.57 3.32
CA PHE A 38 -6.27 8.20 4.39
C PHE A 38 -5.91 7.60 5.74
N GLU A 39 -5.91 8.45 6.74
CA GLU A 39 -5.71 8.11 8.14
C GLU A 39 -6.95 8.50 8.95
N TRP A 40 -7.40 7.61 9.82
CA TRP A 40 -8.46 7.94 10.77
C TRP A 40 -7.95 8.93 11.82
N ILE A 41 -8.70 9.99 12.05
CA ILE A 41 -8.42 11.00 13.06
C ILE A 41 -9.64 11.21 13.95
N LYS A 42 -9.40 11.53 15.22
CA LYS A 42 -10.48 11.75 16.18
C LYS A 42 -11.27 13.02 15.86
N GLU A 43 -10.57 14.10 15.59
CA GLU A 43 -11.15 15.43 15.33
C GLU A 43 -10.45 16.12 14.18
N ILE A 44 -11.22 16.85 13.36
CA ILE A 44 -10.66 17.70 12.31
C ILE A 44 -10.14 18.98 12.98
N PRO A 45 -8.85 19.34 12.82
CA PRO A 45 -8.29 20.54 13.43
C PRO A 45 -8.95 21.80 12.87
N GLN A 46 -9.05 22.84 13.69
CA GLN A 46 -9.62 24.13 13.29
C GLN A 46 -8.78 24.81 12.21
N GLU A 47 -7.44 24.75 12.35
CA GLU A 47 -6.50 25.25 11.36
C GLU A 47 -6.09 24.11 10.42
N LYS A 48 -6.60 24.15 9.21
CA LYS A 48 -6.39 23.07 8.21
C LYS A 48 -5.14 23.29 7.37
N GLY A 49 -4.72 24.53 7.13
CA GLY A 49 -3.66 24.85 6.18
C GLY A 49 -3.92 24.22 4.81
N ASN A 50 -2.91 23.53 4.25
CA ASN A 50 -3.02 22.79 2.99
C ASN A 50 -3.45 21.32 3.16
N ARG A 51 -3.79 20.92 4.40
CA ARG A 51 -4.23 19.56 4.72
C ARG A 51 -5.68 19.35 4.27
N LYS A 52 -5.96 18.14 3.75
CA LYS A 52 -7.30 17.77 3.30
C LYS A 52 -7.96 16.80 4.28
N PHE A 53 -9.22 17.04 4.57
CA PHE A 53 -9.99 16.23 5.51
C PHE A 53 -11.34 15.85 4.91
N GLU A 54 -11.85 14.70 5.31
CA GLU A 54 -13.13 14.16 4.91
C GLU A 54 -13.84 13.51 6.09
N THR A 55 -15.16 13.65 6.15
CA THR A 55 -16.00 12.92 7.11
C THR A 55 -16.84 11.91 6.34
N ARG A 56 -16.74 10.63 6.71
CA ARG A 56 -17.48 9.54 6.09
C ARG A 56 -18.43 8.88 7.09
N LYS A 57 -19.60 8.49 6.61
CA LYS A 57 -20.54 7.70 7.39
C LYS A 57 -20.19 6.22 7.23
N GLY A 58 -19.89 5.55 8.34
CA GLY A 58 -19.64 4.11 8.36
C GLY A 58 -20.92 3.28 8.15
N LYS A 59 -20.76 1.99 7.87
CA LYS A 59 -21.89 1.04 7.77
C LYS A 59 -22.68 0.93 9.07
N ASP A 60 -22.06 1.20 10.20
CA ASP A 60 -22.62 1.27 11.54
C ASP A 60 -23.41 2.57 11.81
N GLY A 61 -23.49 3.46 10.84
CA GLY A 61 -24.16 4.75 10.95
C GLY A 61 -23.31 5.84 11.59
N ASN A 62 -22.16 5.52 12.17
CA ASN A 62 -21.28 6.49 12.82
C ASN A 62 -20.47 7.29 11.81
N PHE A 63 -20.24 8.56 12.10
CA PHE A 63 -19.37 9.42 11.32
C PHE A 63 -17.92 9.29 11.81
N ARG A 64 -16.99 9.19 10.87
CA ARG A 64 -15.55 9.13 11.12
C ARG A 64 -14.83 10.16 10.29
N ASN A 65 -13.86 10.81 10.91
CA ASN A 65 -13.04 11.83 10.25
C ASN A 65 -11.74 11.20 9.75
N TYR A 66 -11.31 11.65 8.58
CA TYR A 66 -10.09 11.19 7.94
C TYR A 66 -9.27 12.36 7.46
N GLU A 67 -7.97 12.26 7.58
CA GLU A 67 -7.02 13.10 6.86
C GLU A 67 -6.58 12.38 5.59
N LEU A 68 -6.47 13.12 4.48
CA LEU A 68 -6.17 12.61 3.15
C LEU A 68 -4.76 13.01 2.74
N PHE A 69 -4.00 12.05 2.21
CA PHE A 69 -2.62 12.24 1.78
C PHE A 69 -2.46 11.80 0.32
N ARG A 70 -1.81 12.64 -0.48
CA ARG A 70 -1.50 12.30 -1.87
C ARG A 70 -0.30 11.36 -1.99
N ALA A 71 0.61 11.44 -1.04
CA ALA A 71 1.80 10.62 -0.98
C ALA A 71 2.21 10.38 0.47
N ILE A 72 2.93 9.28 0.70
CA ILE A 72 3.57 8.94 1.98
C ILE A 72 5.03 8.62 1.70
N ASP A 73 5.93 9.23 2.47
CA ASP A 73 7.37 9.04 2.39
C ASP A 73 7.87 8.23 3.58
N GLY A 74 8.89 7.41 3.39
CA GLY A 74 9.57 6.70 4.47
C GLY A 74 10.53 5.64 3.98
N HIS A 75 11.30 5.05 4.89
CA HIS A 75 12.10 3.87 4.63
C HIS A 75 11.21 2.63 4.75
N LEU A 76 11.20 1.78 3.74
CA LEU A 76 10.49 0.50 3.79
C LEU A 76 11.24 -0.43 4.76
N ILE A 77 10.57 -0.80 5.86
CA ILE A 77 11.12 -1.67 6.90
C ILE A 77 10.72 -3.11 6.65
N ASP A 78 9.45 -3.32 6.30
CA ASP A 78 8.87 -4.66 6.19
C ASP A 78 7.67 -4.68 5.24
N ILE A 79 7.38 -5.87 4.73
CA ILE A 79 6.22 -6.16 3.90
C ILE A 79 5.52 -7.38 4.50
N GLU A 80 4.27 -7.22 4.89
CA GLU A 80 3.50 -8.29 5.53
C GLU A 80 2.24 -8.63 4.75
N VAL A 81 1.84 -9.88 4.84
CA VAL A 81 0.48 -10.31 4.50
C VAL A 81 -0.28 -10.54 5.80
N GLN A 82 -1.32 -9.76 6.03
CA GLN A 82 -2.15 -9.86 7.23
C GLN A 82 -3.50 -10.46 6.86
N THR A 83 -3.93 -11.48 7.60
CA THR A 83 -5.27 -12.02 7.47
C THR A 83 -6.24 -11.15 8.27
N LYS A 84 -7.28 -10.65 7.60
CA LYS A 84 -8.36 -9.87 8.20
C LYS A 84 -9.67 -10.61 8.05
N ASP A 85 -10.48 -10.65 9.10
CA ASP A 85 -11.81 -11.22 9.04
C ASP A 85 -12.83 -10.13 8.70
N PHE A 86 -13.53 -10.31 7.58
CA PHE A 86 -14.65 -9.47 7.19
C PHE A 86 -15.94 -10.29 7.22
N SER A 87 -16.64 -10.25 8.35
CA SER A 87 -17.92 -10.94 8.54
C SER A 87 -17.83 -12.46 8.33
N GLY A 88 -16.80 -13.09 8.91
CA GLY A 88 -16.56 -14.53 8.83
C GLY A 88 -15.89 -14.98 7.53
N LYS A 89 -15.39 -14.06 6.73
CA LYS A 89 -14.58 -14.34 5.54
C LYS A 89 -13.18 -13.81 5.74
N PRO A 90 -12.17 -14.69 5.89
CA PRO A 90 -10.78 -14.26 5.97
C PRO A 90 -10.32 -13.73 4.62
N GLU A 91 -9.71 -12.56 4.62
CA GLU A 91 -9.08 -11.93 3.46
C GLU A 91 -7.61 -11.67 3.78
N GLU A 92 -6.74 -11.94 2.84
CA GLU A 92 -5.31 -11.61 2.93
C GLU A 92 -5.06 -10.22 2.37
N TRP A 93 -4.41 -9.38 3.20
CA TRP A 93 -4.14 -7.99 2.89
C TRP A 93 -2.65 -7.71 2.88
N LEU A 94 -2.19 -6.97 1.87
CA LEU A 94 -0.82 -6.48 1.81
C LEU A 94 -0.67 -5.24 2.68
N VAL A 95 0.32 -5.28 3.58
CA VAL A 95 0.66 -4.18 4.48
C VAL A 95 2.15 -3.85 4.34
N LEU A 96 2.45 -2.60 4.08
CA LEU A 96 3.81 -2.09 4.11
C LEU A 96 4.07 -1.43 5.47
N LYS A 97 5.24 -1.68 6.06
CA LYS A 97 5.72 -0.95 7.23
C LYS A 97 6.82 0.00 6.82
N LEU A 98 6.66 1.25 7.19
CA LEU A 98 7.62 2.32 6.89
C LEU A 98 8.06 3.01 8.18
N ALA A 99 9.28 3.58 8.14
CA ALA A 99 9.80 4.48 9.17
C ALA A 99 10.21 5.82 8.56
N ASP A 100 9.92 6.90 9.25
CA ASP A 100 10.42 8.23 8.95
C ASP A 100 10.87 8.93 10.25
N GLY A 101 12.18 8.89 10.50
CA GLY A 101 12.75 9.35 11.76
C GLY A 101 12.33 8.48 12.93
N GLU A 102 11.62 9.06 13.90
CA GLU A 102 11.13 8.35 15.10
C GLU A 102 9.70 7.79 14.92
N GLU A 103 9.07 8.06 13.77
CA GLU A 103 7.71 7.60 13.50
C GLU A 103 7.71 6.34 12.65
N ASP A 104 7.03 5.31 13.13
CA ASP A 104 6.71 4.11 12.37
C ASP A 104 5.25 4.14 11.95
N TYR A 105 4.95 3.69 10.74
CA TYR A 105 3.59 3.60 10.24
C TYR A 105 3.35 2.43 9.31
N GLN A 106 2.09 2.05 9.24
CA GLN A 106 1.62 0.97 8.39
C GLN A 106 0.76 1.53 7.26
N ILE A 107 0.93 0.97 6.07
CA ILE A 107 0.12 1.29 4.90
C ILE A 107 -0.60 0.02 4.46
N GLU A 108 -1.91 0.00 4.58
CA GLU A 108 -2.77 -1.09 4.11
C GLU A 108 -3.15 -0.85 2.65
N LEU A 109 -2.67 -1.70 1.76
CA LEU A 109 -2.91 -1.56 0.32
C LEU A 109 -4.18 -2.29 -0.17
N GLY A 110 -4.80 -3.08 0.70
CA GLY A 110 -5.98 -3.88 0.36
C GLY A 110 -5.64 -5.36 0.15
N GLN A 111 -6.57 -6.10 -0.45
CA GLN A 111 -6.39 -7.53 -0.73
C GLN A 111 -5.14 -7.78 -1.56
N ILE A 112 -4.46 -8.90 -1.27
CA ILE A 112 -3.16 -9.23 -1.91
C ILE A 112 -3.26 -9.34 -3.43
N ASP A 113 -4.39 -9.80 -3.95
CA ASP A 113 -4.72 -9.88 -5.38
C ASP A 113 -5.35 -8.58 -5.93
N GLY A 114 -5.52 -7.57 -5.08
CA GLY A 114 -6.02 -6.26 -5.46
C GLY A 114 -5.03 -5.48 -6.30
N ARG A 115 -5.54 -4.56 -7.14
CA ARG A 115 -4.71 -3.78 -8.09
C ARG A 115 -3.61 -2.97 -7.42
N TYR A 116 -3.88 -2.34 -6.28
CA TYR A 116 -2.87 -1.58 -5.53
C TYR A 116 -1.76 -2.48 -4.99
N SER A 117 -2.14 -3.62 -4.41
CA SER A 117 -1.18 -4.59 -3.86
C SER A 117 -0.31 -5.18 -4.95
N MET A 118 -0.91 -5.66 -6.04
CA MET A 118 -0.20 -6.25 -7.17
C MET A 118 0.74 -5.27 -7.87
N ASP A 119 0.31 -4.02 -8.12
CA ASP A 119 1.16 -2.99 -8.73
C ASP A 119 2.34 -2.63 -7.82
N THR A 120 2.09 -2.51 -6.51
CA THR A 120 3.14 -2.25 -5.51
C THR A 120 4.17 -3.37 -5.48
N MET A 121 3.74 -4.63 -5.39
CA MET A 121 4.63 -5.79 -5.42
C MET A 121 5.50 -5.81 -6.67
N LYS A 122 4.89 -5.58 -7.84
CA LYS A 122 5.59 -5.48 -9.12
C LYS A 122 6.71 -4.44 -9.12
N ARG A 123 6.45 -3.28 -8.53
CA ARG A 123 7.46 -2.21 -8.47
C ARG A 123 8.57 -2.50 -7.47
N LEU A 124 8.27 -3.12 -6.34
CA LEU A 124 9.28 -3.48 -5.34
C LEU A 124 10.22 -4.59 -5.82
N LEU A 125 9.83 -5.33 -6.87
CA LEU A 125 10.70 -6.30 -7.56
C LEU A 125 11.55 -5.67 -8.67
N ASP A 126 11.45 -4.36 -8.92
CA ASP A 126 12.33 -3.68 -9.87
C ASP A 126 13.79 -3.79 -9.40
N PRO A 127 14.73 -4.26 -10.25
CA PRO A 127 16.14 -4.39 -9.88
C PRO A 127 16.82 -3.09 -9.44
N SER A 128 16.25 -1.93 -9.83
CA SER A 128 16.74 -0.62 -9.40
C SER A 128 16.29 -0.23 -7.99
N PHE A 129 15.47 -1.05 -7.33
CA PHE A 129 15.04 -0.78 -5.96
C PHE A 129 16.22 -0.86 -4.98
N ASN A 130 16.45 0.23 -4.26
CA ASN A 130 17.45 0.32 -3.22
C ASN A 130 16.77 0.43 -1.84
N PRO A 131 16.82 -0.62 -1.00
CA PRO A 131 16.15 -0.63 0.30
C PRO A 131 16.72 0.37 1.31
N ASN A 132 17.94 0.88 1.05
CA ASN A 132 18.58 1.89 1.91
C ASN A 132 18.11 3.33 1.63
N GLN A 133 17.30 3.52 0.61
CA GLN A 133 16.73 4.82 0.26
C GLN A 133 15.27 4.91 0.67
N LYS A 134 14.81 6.12 1.00
CA LYS A 134 13.39 6.37 1.23
C LYS A 134 12.57 6.06 -0.04
N VAL A 135 11.36 5.58 0.17
CA VAL A 135 10.35 5.46 -0.88
C VAL A 135 9.31 6.56 -0.69
N ARG A 136 8.82 7.09 -1.80
CA ARG A 136 7.61 7.89 -1.85
C ARG A 136 6.55 7.10 -2.57
N LEU A 137 5.48 6.78 -1.86
CA LEU A 137 4.32 6.06 -2.36
C LEU A 137 3.22 7.04 -2.73
N SER A 138 2.67 6.93 -3.93
CA SER A 138 1.59 7.80 -4.40
C SER A 138 0.56 6.96 -5.17
N PRO A 139 -0.67 6.80 -4.65
CA PRO A 139 -1.70 6.05 -5.34
C PRO A 139 -2.17 6.82 -6.58
N TYR A 140 -2.50 6.08 -7.62
CA TYR A 140 -3.02 6.66 -8.86
C TYR A 140 -4.16 5.83 -9.45
N ALA A 141 -5.04 6.52 -10.16
CA ALA A 141 -6.04 5.92 -11.03
C ALA A 141 -6.13 6.76 -12.29
N LEU A 142 -5.74 6.18 -13.42
CA LEU A 142 -5.71 6.84 -14.72
C LEU A 142 -6.63 6.12 -15.68
N LYS A 143 -7.55 6.83 -16.29
CA LYS A 143 -8.39 6.29 -17.35
C LYS A 143 -7.61 6.34 -18.65
N ASN A 144 -7.48 5.21 -19.31
CA ASN A 144 -6.84 5.12 -20.62
C ASN A 144 -7.84 5.44 -21.77
N ASP A 145 -7.34 5.55 -22.99
CA ASP A 145 -8.16 5.90 -24.16
C ASP A 145 -9.24 4.84 -24.46
N SER A 146 -9.04 3.60 -24.04
CA SER A 146 -10.04 2.52 -24.17
C SER A 146 -11.14 2.59 -23.10
N GLY A 147 -11.08 3.55 -22.19
CA GLY A 147 -12.02 3.70 -21.07
C GLY A 147 -11.73 2.83 -19.86
N SER A 148 -10.70 1.99 -19.92
CA SER A 148 -10.25 1.16 -18.78
C SER A 148 -9.42 1.96 -17.80
N TRP A 149 -9.48 1.59 -16.52
CA TRP A 149 -8.72 2.24 -15.45
C TRP A 149 -7.39 1.52 -15.20
N ASN A 150 -6.30 2.28 -15.27
CA ASN A 150 -4.99 1.87 -14.79
C ASN A 150 -4.83 2.37 -13.35
N ILE A 151 -4.85 1.46 -12.39
CA ILE A 151 -4.86 1.74 -10.95
C ILE A 151 -3.65 1.08 -10.32
N GLY A 152 -2.95 1.84 -9.48
CA GLY A 152 -1.77 1.33 -8.78
C GLY A 152 -1.17 2.35 -7.81
N VAL A 153 0.04 2.04 -7.34
CA VAL A 153 0.83 2.90 -6.46
C VAL A 153 2.16 3.22 -7.13
N SER A 154 2.35 4.45 -7.55
CA SER A 154 3.65 4.92 -8.03
C SER A 154 4.65 4.93 -6.87
N ILE A 155 5.84 4.39 -7.10
CA ILE A 155 6.92 4.35 -6.11
C ILE A 155 8.14 5.08 -6.68
N MET A 156 8.52 6.15 -6.01
CA MET A 156 9.83 6.80 -6.19
C MET A 156 10.76 6.27 -5.12
N ASN A 157 11.94 5.81 -5.50
CA ASN A 157 12.98 5.33 -4.59
C ASN A 157 14.17 6.29 -4.62
N GLY A 158 14.44 6.93 -3.51
CA GLY A 158 15.30 8.10 -3.46
C GLY A 158 14.68 9.31 -4.18
N THR A 159 15.51 10.17 -4.73
CA THR A 159 15.08 11.41 -5.40
C THR A 159 14.69 11.21 -6.86
N ASP A 160 15.32 10.26 -7.55
CA ASP A 160 15.33 10.20 -9.01
C ASP A 160 14.84 8.88 -9.63
N THR A 161 14.75 7.82 -8.83
CA THR A 161 14.44 6.49 -9.35
C THR A 161 12.95 6.18 -9.23
N LYS A 162 12.22 6.19 -10.34
CA LYS A 162 10.84 5.71 -10.41
C LYS A 162 10.83 4.23 -10.70
N LEU A 163 10.33 3.42 -9.77
CA LEU A 163 10.26 1.98 -9.94
C LEU A 163 9.20 1.59 -10.97
N SER A 164 9.54 0.64 -11.83
CA SER A 164 8.67 0.13 -12.90
C SER A 164 7.86 -1.08 -12.43
N ALA A 165 6.59 -1.15 -12.82
CA ALA A 165 5.80 -2.37 -12.68
C ALA A 165 6.07 -3.27 -13.88
N LYS A 166 6.90 -4.31 -13.69
CA LYS A 166 7.17 -5.29 -14.75
C LYS A 166 5.96 -6.21 -14.97
N ARG A 167 5.85 -6.76 -16.18
CA ARG A 167 4.91 -7.85 -16.46
C ARG A 167 5.39 -9.14 -15.80
N GLU A 168 4.48 -10.03 -15.47
CA GLU A 168 4.80 -11.32 -14.84
C GLU A 168 5.82 -12.13 -15.67
N SER A 169 5.67 -12.13 -17.00
CA SER A 169 6.62 -12.76 -17.92
C SER A 169 8.04 -12.19 -17.85
N GLU A 170 8.19 -10.91 -17.53
CA GLU A 170 9.50 -10.25 -17.40
C GLU A 170 10.16 -10.60 -16.07
N TRP A 171 9.39 -10.87 -15.01
CA TRP A 171 9.93 -11.32 -13.73
C TRP A 171 10.57 -12.70 -13.81
N LEU A 172 9.89 -13.62 -14.51
CA LEU A 172 10.36 -14.98 -14.67
C LEU A 172 11.70 -15.05 -15.41
N THR A 173 12.01 -14.07 -16.28
CA THR A 173 13.31 -14.01 -16.94
C THR A 173 14.43 -13.49 -16.06
N ASP A 174 14.11 -12.66 -15.07
CA ASP A 174 15.09 -12.06 -14.14
C ASP A 174 15.36 -12.93 -12.91
N ILE A 175 14.55 -13.97 -12.67
CA ILE A 175 14.70 -14.89 -11.54
C ILE A 175 15.70 -15.99 -11.90
N PRO A 176 16.73 -16.25 -11.07
CA PRO A 176 17.65 -17.37 -11.30
C PRO A 176 16.91 -18.70 -11.44
N GLU A 177 17.42 -19.61 -12.29
CA GLU A 177 16.77 -20.89 -12.61
C GLU A 177 16.40 -21.70 -11.36
N ALA A 178 17.28 -21.76 -10.36
CA ALA A 178 17.02 -22.44 -9.10
C ALA A 178 15.82 -21.88 -8.31
N THR A 179 15.52 -20.59 -8.46
CA THR A 179 14.39 -19.94 -7.81
C THR A 179 13.09 -20.18 -8.57
N LYS A 180 13.15 -20.32 -9.89
CA LYS A 180 11.99 -20.64 -10.73
C LYS A 180 11.37 -21.99 -10.38
N ILE A 181 12.20 -22.99 -10.01
CA ILE A 181 11.75 -24.32 -9.61
C ILE A 181 10.89 -24.27 -8.34
N VAL A 182 11.25 -23.40 -7.39
CA VAL A 182 10.50 -23.25 -6.14
C VAL A 182 9.13 -22.58 -6.36
N PHE A 183 9.02 -21.67 -7.34
CA PHE A 183 7.76 -20.99 -7.62
C PHE A 183 6.76 -21.84 -8.43
N ASN A 184 7.23 -22.84 -9.18
CA ASN A 184 6.38 -23.70 -9.99
C ASN A 184 5.74 -24.88 -9.22
N GLY A 185 5.93 -24.96 -7.90
CA GLY A 185 5.15 -25.84 -7.03
C GLY A 185 5.39 -27.35 -7.25
N GLU A 186 6.59 -27.79 -7.59
CA GLU A 186 7.00 -29.19 -7.50
C GLU A 186 7.72 -29.49 -6.18
#